data_29b84b06047c7fca34e7e0b8f40de283
#
_entry.id   29b84b06047c7fca34e7e0b8f40de283
#
_cell.length_a   1.000
_cell.length_b   1.000
_cell.length_c   1.000
_cell.angle_alpha   90.00
_cell.angle_beta   90.00
_cell.angle_gamma   90.00
#
_symmetry.space_group_name_H-M   'P 1'
#
loop_
_entity.id
_entity.type
_entity.pdbx_description
1 polymer ?
#
loop_
_entity_poly.entity_id
_entity_poly.type
_entity_poly.pdbx_seq_one_letter_code
_entity_poly.pdbx_strand_id
1 'polypeptide(L)'
;MAATQTRRYLVLHGLENHRPEGHWQRLLASDLRREGHQVLYPQLPDADSPSLEAWLEALDAELAIADEMGDGPLVVIGHSLGAALWLKAAARGLGVRADHVLLVAPAGAEELEEHAPEFVVHPADGDVTAEQVAAAGASTLLVWSGDVEWCRAGADTVYADPLGLPVAVVPGGNHLALGDGFGPWPDVVAWARDPEAGWPVRR
;
A
#
# COMPACT_ATOMS: atom_id res chain seq x y z
N MET A 1 -24.45 20.83 0.99
CA MET A 1 -23.50 19.71 1.05
C MET A 1 -22.18 20.24 0.54
N ALA A 2 -21.11 20.20 1.34
CA ALA A 2 -19.78 20.54 0.87
C ALA A 2 -19.42 19.57 -0.28
N ALA A 3 -18.92 20.09 -1.41
CA ALA A 3 -18.43 19.24 -2.47
C ALA A 3 -17.25 18.41 -1.90
N THR A 4 -17.33 17.09 -1.98
CA THR A 4 -16.24 16.22 -1.58
C THR A 4 -15.06 16.56 -2.49
N GLN A 5 -13.93 16.95 -1.90
CA GLN A 5 -12.72 17.25 -2.65
C GLN A 5 -12.29 16.01 -3.47
N THR A 6 -12.09 16.18 -4.77
CA THR A 6 -11.57 15.10 -5.61
C THR A 6 -10.16 14.73 -5.14
N ARG A 7 -9.94 13.44 -4.85
CA ARG A 7 -8.62 12.89 -4.49
C ARG A 7 -8.04 12.11 -5.67
N ARG A 8 -6.73 11.95 -5.64
CA ARG A 8 -5.97 11.08 -6.53
C ARG A 8 -5.57 9.83 -5.76
N TYR A 9 -5.74 8.68 -6.34
CA TYR A 9 -5.37 7.39 -5.72
C TYR A 9 -4.40 6.64 -6.61
N LEU A 10 -3.37 6.07 -6.00
CA LEU A 10 -2.49 5.08 -6.60
C LEU A 10 -2.59 3.79 -5.81
N VAL A 11 -3.03 2.71 -6.46
CA VAL A 11 -3.19 1.40 -5.84
C VAL A 11 -2.13 0.46 -6.40
N LEU A 12 -1.29 -0.10 -5.52
CA LEU A 12 -0.19 -0.99 -5.87
C LEU A 12 -0.53 -2.42 -5.40
N HIS A 13 -0.57 -3.35 -6.34
CA HIS A 13 -0.89 -4.75 -6.04
C HIS A 13 0.34 -5.55 -5.58
N GLY A 14 0.10 -6.77 -5.06
CA GLY A 14 1.13 -7.70 -4.64
C GLY A 14 1.59 -8.66 -5.74
N LEU A 15 2.43 -9.63 -5.34
CA LEU A 15 2.90 -10.74 -6.16
C LEU A 15 1.70 -11.53 -6.70
N GLU A 16 1.82 -12.07 -7.92
CA GLU A 16 0.81 -12.90 -8.60
C GLU A 16 -0.59 -12.26 -8.71
N ASN A 17 -0.70 -10.98 -8.40
CA ASN A 17 -1.98 -10.30 -8.42
C ASN A 17 -2.28 -9.70 -9.80
N HIS A 18 -3.09 -10.39 -10.59
CA HIS A 18 -3.59 -9.94 -11.89
C HIS A 18 -4.88 -9.13 -11.76
N ARG A 19 -5.10 -8.47 -10.64
CA ARG A 19 -6.26 -7.61 -10.33
C ARG A 19 -7.61 -8.33 -10.53
N PRO A 20 -7.82 -9.51 -9.89
CA PRO A 20 -9.04 -10.28 -10.08
C PRO A 20 -10.29 -9.51 -9.62
N GLU A 21 -11.43 -9.77 -10.27
CA GLU A 21 -12.66 -8.98 -10.09
C GLU A 21 -13.14 -8.89 -8.64
N GLY A 22 -13.00 -9.97 -7.88
CA GLY A 22 -13.43 -10.02 -6.48
C GLY A 22 -12.46 -9.41 -5.48
N HIS A 23 -11.24 -9.06 -5.87
CA HIS A 23 -10.21 -8.56 -4.95
C HIS A 23 -10.57 -7.15 -4.44
N TRP A 24 -10.38 -6.90 -3.14
CA TRP A 24 -10.73 -5.63 -2.52
C TRP A 24 -10.10 -4.41 -3.19
N GLN A 25 -8.87 -4.50 -3.68
CA GLN A 25 -8.22 -3.38 -4.39
C GLN A 25 -8.98 -3.01 -5.67
N ARG A 26 -9.44 -4.01 -6.44
CA ARG A 26 -10.21 -3.75 -7.66
C ARG A 26 -11.58 -3.18 -7.35
N LEU A 27 -12.24 -3.69 -6.30
CA LEU A 27 -13.53 -3.16 -5.84
C LEU A 27 -13.37 -1.73 -5.35
N LEU A 28 -12.38 -1.45 -4.50
CA LEU A 28 -12.07 -0.12 -4.02
C LEU A 28 -11.81 0.86 -5.17
N ALA A 29 -10.94 0.50 -6.12
CA ALA A 29 -10.64 1.35 -7.28
C ALA A 29 -11.90 1.64 -8.11
N SER A 30 -12.79 0.67 -8.26
CA SER A 30 -14.08 0.83 -8.95
C SER A 30 -15.02 1.79 -8.19
N ASP A 31 -15.11 1.64 -6.86
CA ASP A 31 -15.96 2.47 -6.02
C ASP A 31 -15.51 3.93 -6.04
N LEU A 32 -14.21 4.18 -5.82
CA LEU A 32 -13.64 5.52 -5.84
C LEU A 32 -13.81 6.21 -7.21
N ARG A 33 -13.66 5.48 -8.32
CA ARG A 33 -13.94 6.02 -9.67
C ARG A 33 -15.41 6.40 -9.84
N ARG A 34 -16.34 5.59 -9.33
CA ARG A 34 -17.79 5.91 -9.37
C ARG A 34 -18.15 7.12 -8.51
N GLU A 35 -17.35 7.40 -7.49
CA GLU A 35 -17.48 8.59 -6.63
C GLU A 35 -16.84 9.84 -7.25
N GLY A 36 -16.21 9.73 -8.42
CA GLY A 36 -15.62 10.85 -9.16
C GLY A 36 -14.17 11.14 -8.80
N HIS A 37 -13.51 10.25 -8.08
CA HIS A 37 -12.08 10.34 -7.80
C HIS A 37 -11.23 9.88 -8.98
N GLN A 38 -9.99 10.34 -9.03
CA GLN A 38 -8.99 9.92 -10.02
C GLN A 38 -8.21 8.72 -9.45
N VAL A 39 -8.24 7.58 -10.13
CA VAL A 39 -7.67 6.34 -9.61
C VAL A 39 -6.76 5.68 -10.62
N LEU A 40 -5.47 5.60 -10.29
CA LEU A 40 -4.48 4.78 -10.95
C LEU A 40 -4.41 3.42 -10.24
N TYR A 41 -4.59 2.37 -11.00
CA TYR A 41 -4.44 1.00 -10.53
C TYR A 41 -3.79 0.20 -11.66
N PRO A 42 -2.47 0.38 -11.86
CA PRO A 42 -1.75 -0.28 -12.94
C PRO A 42 -1.69 -1.79 -12.73
N GLN A 43 -1.51 -2.53 -13.83
CA GLN A 43 -0.93 -3.85 -13.79
C GLN A 43 0.58 -3.68 -13.83
N LEU A 44 1.26 -3.94 -12.71
CA LEU A 44 2.71 -3.89 -12.65
C LEU A 44 3.31 -5.01 -13.50
N PRO A 45 4.49 -4.79 -14.13
CA PRO A 45 5.09 -5.76 -15.04
C PRO A 45 5.38 -7.12 -14.40
N ASP A 46 5.16 -8.20 -15.14
CA ASP A 46 5.53 -9.57 -14.75
C ASP A 46 5.18 -9.92 -13.30
N ALA A 47 3.90 -9.76 -12.92
CA ALA A 47 3.45 -9.95 -11.55
C ALA A 47 3.78 -11.32 -10.94
N ASP A 48 4.02 -12.34 -11.76
CA ASP A 48 4.39 -13.69 -11.34
C ASP A 48 5.92 -13.86 -11.11
N SER A 49 6.73 -12.95 -11.68
CA SER A 49 8.20 -12.94 -11.53
C SER A 49 8.72 -11.50 -11.60
N PRO A 50 8.39 -10.67 -10.61
CA PRO A 50 8.63 -9.24 -10.67
C PRO A 50 10.12 -8.89 -10.56
N SER A 51 10.55 -7.90 -11.34
CA SER A 51 11.81 -7.20 -11.14
C SER A 51 11.56 -5.90 -10.37
N LEU A 52 12.35 -5.64 -9.34
CA LEU A 52 12.24 -4.41 -8.57
C LEU A 52 12.44 -3.17 -9.44
N GLU A 53 13.43 -3.21 -10.35
CA GLU A 53 13.71 -2.06 -11.21
C GLU A 53 12.54 -1.77 -12.15
N ALA A 54 11.96 -2.78 -12.81
CA ALA A 54 10.80 -2.60 -13.69
C ALA A 54 9.56 -2.08 -12.90
N TRP A 55 9.38 -2.53 -11.67
CA TRP A 55 8.30 -2.03 -10.82
C TRP A 55 8.54 -0.60 -10.32
N LEU A 56 9.80 -0.23 -10.03
CA LEU A 56 10.15 1.14 -9.67
C LEU A 56 9.97 2.09 -10.85
N GLU A 57 10.36 1.70 -12.06
CA GLU A 57 10.12 2.48 -13.29
C GLU A 57 8.61 2.67 -13.55
N ALA A 58 7.82 1.61 -13.39
CA ALA A 58 6.37 1.70 -13.54
C ALA A 58 5.75 2.60 -12.46
N LEU A 59 6.23 2.51 -11.21
CA LEU A 59 5.78 3.38 -10.11
C LEU A 59 6.11 4.85 -10.40
N ASP A 60 7.33 5.16 -10.85
CA ASP A 60 7.73 6.53 -11.20
C ASP A 60 6.83 7.10 -12.32
N ALA A 61 6.52 6.30 -13.34
CA ALA A 61 5.61 6.69 -14.42
C ALA A 61 4.19 6.97 -13.90
N GLU A 62 3.66 6.11 -13.04
CA GLU A 62 2.33 6.31 -12.43
C GLU A 62 2.29 7.54 -11.50
N LEU A 63 3.36 7.80 -10.75
CA LEU A 63 3.47 8.98 -9.90
C LEU A 63 3.55 10.26 -10.73
N ALA A 64 4.26 10.25 -11.87
CA ALA A 64 4.27 11.37 -12.81
C ALA A 64 2.87 11.65 -13.38
N ILE A 65 2.13 10.59 -13.77
CA ILE A 65 0.73 10.73 -14.19
C ILE A 65 -0.13 11.27 -13.06
N ALA A 66 0.04 10.78 -11.82
CA ALA A 66 -0.71 11.26 -10.68
C ALA A 66 -0.45 12.75 -10.41
N ASP A 67 0.77 13.24 -10.61
CA ASP A 67 1.12 14.65 -10.46
C ASP A 67 0.42 15.52 -11.51
N GLU A 68 0.34 15.04 -12.75
CA GLU A 68 -0.36 15.73 -13.85
C GLU A 68 -1.91 15.75 -13.71
N MET A 69 -2.48 14.85 -12.89
CA MET A 69 -3.94 14.76 -12.70
C MET A 69 -4.55 15.93 -11.93
N GLY A 70 -3.76 16.82 -11.34
CA GLY A 70 -4.20 18.02 -10.63
C GLY A 70 -3.81 18.07 -9.15
N ASP A 71 -4.35 19.04 -8.42
CA ASP A 71 -3.91 19.45 -7.07
C ASP A 71 -4.64 18.70 -5.92
N GLY A 72 -5.48 17.73 -6.21
CA GLY A 72 -6.18 16.97 -5.17
C GLY A 72 -5.18 16.12 -4.32
N PRO A 73 -5.49 15.81 -3.04
CA PRO A 73 -4.62 14.97 -2.23
C PRO A 73 -4.32 13.63 -2.90
N LEU A 74 -3.05 13.19 -2.84
CA LEU A 74 -2.60 11.90 -3.34
C LEU A 74 -2.63 10.87 -2.20
N VAL A 75 -3.37 9.79 -2.41
CA VAL A 75 -3.46 8.65 -1.50
C VAL A 75 -2.85 7.42 -2.17
N VAL A 76 -1.84 6.83 -1.55
CA VAL A 76 -1.20 5.60 -2.03
C VAL A 76 -1.61 4.42 -1.17
N ILE A 77 -1.99 3.31 -1.80
CA ILE A 77 -2.43 2.08 -1.11
C ILE A 77 -1.64 0.90 -1.68
N GLY A 78 -0.68 0.39 -0.93
CA GLY A 78 0.12 -0.78 -1.30
C GLY A 78 -0.29 -2.01 -0.52
N HIS A 79 -0.45 -3.15 -1.20
CA HIS A 79 -0.73 -4.44 -0.58
C HIS A 79 0.44 -5.39 -0.81
N SER A 80 0.86 -6.11 0.25
CA SER A 80 1.89 -7.14 0.14
C SER A 80 3.17 -6.60 -0.52
N LEU A 81 3.60 -7.17 -1.65
CA LEU A 81 4.76 -6.70 -2.43
C LEU A 81 4.61 -5.25 -2.90
N GLY A 82 3.40 -4.76 -3.13
CA GLY A 82 3.15 -3.34 -3.43
C GLY A 82 3.48 -2.39 -2.26
N ALA A 83 3.35 -2.88 -1.01
CA ALA A 83 3.81 -2.13 0.16
C ALA A 83 5.34 -2.12 0.26
N ALA A 84 6.01 -3.26 -0.02
CA ALA A 84 7.47 -3.34 -0.10
C ALA A 84 8.03 -2.45 -1.22
N LEU A 85 7.40 -2.44 -2.39
CA LEU A 85 7.73 -1.53 -3.48
C LEU A 85 7.72 -0.06 -3.03
N TRP A 86 6.68 0.36 -2.30
CA TRP A 86 6.60 1.73 -1.79
C TRP A 86 7.75 2.05 -0.84
N LEU A 87 8.10 1.13 0.08
CA LEU A 87 9.23 1.30 0.99
C LEU A 87 10.58 1.37 0.25
N LYS A 88 10.79 0.52 -0.77
CA LYS A 88 11.98 0.59 -1.64
C LYS A 88 12.06 1.92 -2.40
N ALA A 89 10.94 2.41 -2.90
CA ALA A 89 10.88 3.70 -3.56
C ALA A 89 11.15 4.87 -2.58
N ALA A 90 10.61 4.81 -1.37
CA ALA A 90 10.90 5.79 -0.31
C ALA A 90 12.39 5.82 0.05
N ALA A 91 13.04 4.65 0.15
CA ALA A 91 14.48 4.55 0.40
C ALA A 91 15.34 5.18 -0.70
N ARG A 92 14.89 5.06 -1.96
CA ARG A 92 15.56 5.66 -3.12
C ARG A 92 15.33 7.18 -3.21
N GLY A 93 14.26 7.67 -2.61
CA GLY A 93 13.76 9.02 -2.76
C GLY A 93 12.79 9.15 -3.94
N LEU A 94 11.65 9.74 -3.69
CA LEU A 94 10.58 9.95 -4.67
C LEU A 94 10.52 11.42 -5.09
N GLY A 95 10.19 11.65 -6.38
CA GLY A 95 9.95 13.00 -6.91
C GLY A 95 8.59 13.58 -6.51
N VAL A 96 7.63 12.72 -6.13
CA VAL A 96 6.27 13.09 -5.74
C VAL A 96 6.01 12.57 -4.32
N ARG A 97 5.45 13.42 -3.47
CA ARG A 97 5.07 13.08 -2.10
C ARG A 97 3.59 12.78 -2.01
N ALA A 98 3.23 11.64 -1.42
CA ALA A 98 1.84 11.34 -1.09
C ALA A 98 1.36 12.13 0.15
N ASP A 99 0.07 12.46 0.20
CA ASP A 99 -0.56 13.01 1.41
C ASP A 99 -0.83 11.89 2.42
N HIS A 100 -1.33 10.75 1.94
CA HIS A 100 -1.61 9.59 2.79
C HIS A 100 -1.12 8.30 2.13
N VAL A 101 -0.55 7.42 2.94
CA VAL A 101 -0.07 6.09 2.52
C VAL A 101 -0.69 5.02 3.41
N LEU A 102 -1.21 3.95 2.80
CA LEU A 102 -1.66 2.75 3.48
C LEU A 102 -0.81 1.57 3.05
N LEU A 103 -0.07 1.01 3.99
CA LEU A 103 0.70 -0.22 3.79
C LEU A 103 -0.12 -1.39 4.35
N VAL A 104 -0.63 -2.24 3.47
CA VAL A 104 -1.52 -3.35 3.84
C VAL A 104 -0.77 -4.66 3.76
N ALA A 105 -0.68 -5.37 4.87
CA ALA A 105 -0.07 -6.69 4.99
C ALA A 105 1.27 -6.83 4.23
N PRO A 106 2.27 -5.96 4.49
CA PRO A 106 3.57 -6.12 3.87
C PRO A 106 4.14 -7.51 4.22
N ALA A 107 4.72 -8.19 3.23
CA ALA A 107 5.35 -9.49 3.43
C ALA A 107 6.66 -9.34 4.23
N GLY A 108 6.97 -10.31 5.08
CA GLY A 108 8.22 -10.34 5.83
C GLY A 108 9.43 -10.67 4.96
N ALA A 109 10.63 -10.40 5.47
CA ALA A 109 11.86 -10.63 4.72
C ALA A 109 12.03 -12.11 4.32
N GLU A 110 11.71 -13.06 5.19
CA GLU A 110 11.82 -14.49 4.90
C GLU A 110 10.98 -14.90 3.68
N GLU A 111 9.76 -14.40 3.58
CA GLU A 111 8.87 -14.69 2.46
C GLU A 111 9.32 -13.97 1.18
N LEU A 112 9.81 -12.74 1.32
CA LEU A 112 10.35 -11.99 0.20
C LEU A 112 11.64 -12.60 -0.34
N GLU A 113 12.53 -13.12 0.51
CA GLU A 113 13.77 -13.80 0.09
C GLU A 113 13.47 -15.04 -0.77
N GLU A 114 12.37 -15.75 -0.52
CA GLU A 114 11.97 -16.92 -1.29
C GLU A 114 11.32 -16.55 -2.63
N HIS A 115 10.46 -15.52 -2.66
CA HIS A 115 9.57 -15.25 -3.78
C HIS A 115 9.93 -13.99 -4.59
N ALA A 116 10.54 -12.99 -3.96
CA ALA A 116 10.88 -11.72 -4.59
C ALA A 116 12.08 -11.05 -3.87
N PRO A 117 13.28 -11.63 -3.92
CA PRO A 117 14.42 -11.24 -3.09
C PRO A 117 14.87 -9.77 -3.28
N GLU A 118 14.67 -9.20 -4.45
CA GLU A 118 15.01 -7.81 -4.72
C GLU A 118 14.15 -6.83 -3.90
N PHE A 119 12.96 -7.25 -3.46
CA PHE A 119 12.02 -6.41 -2.68
C PHE A 119 12.23 -6.49 -1.17
N VAL A 120 13.16 -7.33 -0.69
CA VAL A 120 13.43 -7.47 0.74
C VAL A 120 13.80 -6.11 1.34
N VAL A 121 13.14 -5.76 2.46
CA VAL A 121 13.37 -4.52 3.21
C VAL A 121 13.63 -4.86 4.66
N HIS A 122 14.75 -4.38 5.20
CA HIS A 122 15.13 -4.49 6.60
C HIS A 122 15.21 -3.09 7.24
N PRO A 123 14.09 -2.50 7.67
CA PRO A 123 14.13 -1.15 8.25
C PRO A 123 15.02 -1.05 9.50
N ALA A 124 15.07 -2.11 10.31
CA ALA A 124 15.94 -2.15 11.49
C ALA A 124 17.44 -2.06 11.14
N ASP A 125 17.83 -2.50 9.94
CA ASP A 125 19.20 -2.44 9.43
C ASP A 125 19.49 -1.14 8.63
N GLY A 126 18.47 -0.29 8.47
CA GLY A 126 18.58 1.00 7.81
C GLY A 126 18.38 0.98 6.29
N ASP A 127 17.83 -0.09 5.72
CA ASP A 127 17.47 -0.16 4.29
C ASP A 127 16.48 0.93 3.89
N VAL A 128 15.61 1.32 4.82
CA VAL A 128 14.74 2.47 4.73
C VAL A 128 14.58 3.10 6.11
N THR A 129 14.58 4.42 6.21
CA THR A 129 14.48 5.15 7.48
C THR A 129 13.11 5.80 7.65
N ALA A 130 12.75 6.11 8.90
CA ALA A 130 11.54 6.87 9.22
C ALA A 130 11.49 8.24 8.50
N GLU A 131 12.65 8.89 8.32
CA GLU A 131 12.76 10.17 7.60
C GLU A 131 12.44 10.00 6.11
N GLN A 132 12.93 8.93 5.48
CA GLN A 132 12.65 8.63 4.07
C GLN A 132 11.18 8.30 3.85
N VAL A 133 10.56 7.53 4.76
CA VAL A 133 9.12 7.24 4.71
C VAL A 133 8.29 8.52 4.90
N ALA A 134 8.67 9.39 5.84
CA ALA A 134 8.00 10.67 6.05
C ALA A 134 8.20 11.66 4.88
N ALA A 135 9.32 11.56 4.15
CA ALA A 135 9.55 12.32 2.93
C ALA A 135 8.67 11.81 1.77
N ALA A 136 8.43 10.50 1.68
CA ALA A 136 7.60 9.87 0.66
C ALA A 136 6.10 10.06 0.91
N GLY A 137 5.66 10.11 2.17
CA GLY A 137 4.26 10.28 2.57
C GLY A 137 4.08 11.13 3.80
N ALA A 138 3.16 12.10 3.76
CA ALA A 138 2.90 12.98 4.91
C ALA A 138 2.31 12.23 6.10
N SER A 139 1.53 11.19 5.83
CA SER A 139 0.95 10.28 6.82
C SER A 139 1.01 8.86 6.28
N THR A 140 1.58 7.93 7.04
CA THR A 140 1.65 6.51 6.66
C THR A 140 1.04 5.67 7.77
N LEU A 141 0.12 4.77 7.41
CA LEU A 141 -0.53 3.80 8.29
C LEU A 141 -0.20 2.38 7.83
N LEU A 142 0.20 1.52 8.75
CA LEU A 142 0.37 0.10 8.51
C LEU A 142 -0.87 -0.66 8.99
N VAL A 143 -1.43 -1.51 8.14
CA VAL A 143 -2.57 -2.39 8.45
C VAL A 143 -2.15 -3.84 8.23
N TRP A 144 -2.35 -4.70 9.23
CA TRP A 144 -2.06 -6.12 9.14
C TRP A 144 -3.00 -6.93 10.04
N SER A 145 -2.94 -8.25 10.00
CA SER A 145 -3.91 -9.11 10.70
C SER A 145 -3.47 -9.55 12.11
N GLY A 146 -2.19 -9.44 12.44
CA GLY A 146 -1.66 -9.91 13.72
C GLY A 146 -1.33 -11.41 13.75
N ASP A 147 -1.72 -12.18 12.73
CA ASP A 147 -1.58 -13.65 12.68
C ASP A 147 -1.14 -14.12 11.28
N VAL A 148 -0.04 -13.58 10.76
CA VAL A 148 0.31 -13.72 9.34
C VAL A 148 1.37 -14.77 9.10
N GLU A 149 1.05 -15.72 8.26
CA GLU A 149 2.02 -16.65 7.68
C GLU A 149 3.08 -15.92 6.84
N TRP A 150 2.69 -14.85 6.15
CA TRP A 150 3.53 -14.03 5.26
C TRP A 150 4.42 -13.00 5.97
N CYS A 151 4.31 -12.84 7.30
CA CYS A 151 5.19 -12.00 8.12
C CYS A 151 5.22 -12.54 9.55
N ARG A 152 5.88 -13.68 9.74
CA ARG A 152 5.89 -14.43 11.03
C ARG A 152 6.48 -13.65 12.19
N ALA A 153 7.42 -12.75 11.92
CA ALA A 153 8.01 -11.89 12.93
C ALA A 153 7.07 -10.76 13.37
N GLY A 154 5.94 -10.58 12.69
CA GLY A 154 4.99 -9.49 12.92
C GLY A 154 5.33 -8.23 12.13
N ALA A 155 4.36 -7.73 11.34
CA ALA A 155 4.59 -6.54 10.52
C ALA A 155 4.74 -5.27 11.38
N ASP A 156 4.17 -5.24 12.58
CA ASP A 156 4.42 -4.21 13.58
C ASP A 156 5.91 -4.18 14.00
N THR A 157 6.47 -5.33 14.37
CA THR A 157 7.86 -5.46 14.77
C THR A 157 8.84 -5.20 13.63
N VAL A 158 8.54 -5.73 12.42
CA VAL A 158 9.45 -5.64 11.26
C VAL A 158 9.45 -4.24 10.66
N TYR A 159 8.28 -3.62 10.55
CA TYR A 159 8.12 -2.37 9.80
C TYR A 159 7.70 -1.20 10.68
N ALA A 160 6.68 -1.36 11.53
CA ALA A 160 6.10 -0.23 12.22
C ALA A 160 7.02 0.31 13.33
N ASP A 161 7.58 -0.56 14.16
CA ASP A 161 8.45 -0.16 15.27
C ASP A 161 9.70 0.61 14.79
N PRO A 162 10.51 0.08 13.83
CA PRO A 162 11.70 0.80 13.38
C PRO A 162 11.39 2.05 12.56
N LEU A 163 10.24 2.13 11.91
CA LEU A 163 9.83 3.28 11.11
C LEU A 163 8.93 4.27 11.87
N GLY A 164 8.54 3.96 13.11
CA GLY A 164 7.66 4.81 13.92
C GLY A 164 6.25 4.95 13.34
N LEU A 165 5.72 3.92 12.68
CA LEU A 165 4.43 3.98 12.01
C LEU A 165 3.27 3.62 12.96
N PRO A 166 2.12 4.32 12.87
CA PRO A 166 0.90 3.85 13.48
C PRO A 166 0.44 2.54 12.86
N VAL A 167 -0.18 1.69 13.67
CA VAL A 167 -0.63 0.35 13.28
C VAL A 167 -2.12 0.19 13.51
N ALA A 168 -2.80 -0.44 12.56
CA ALA A 168 -4.14 -0.98 12.73
C ALA A 168 -4.14 -2.49 12.51
N VAL A 169 -4.77 -3.23 13.42
CA VAL A 169 -4.84 -4.70 13.36
C VAL A 169 -6.23 -5.14 12.91
N VAL A 170 -6.27 -6.09 11.99
CA VAL A 170 -7.48 -6.75 11.47
C VAL A 170 -7.43 -8.22 11.89
N PRO A 171 -7.87 -8.58 13.10
CA PRO A 171 -7.68 -9.92 13.64
C PRO A 171 -8.29 -11.01 12.76
N GLY A 172 -7.57 -12.12 12.57
CA GLY A 172 -8.02 -13.26 11.76
C GLY A 172 -8.00 -13.00 10.25
N GLY A 173 -7.35 -11.92 9.81
CA GLY A 173 -7.36 -11.51 8.40
C GLY A 173 -6.30 -12.18 7.53
N ASN A 174 -5.38 -12.95 8.13
CA ASN A 174 -4.24 -13.55 7.42
C ASN A 174 -3.54 -12.54 6.52
N HIS A 175 -3.36 -12.80 5.22
CA HIS A 175 -2.69 -11.88 4.28
C HIS A 175 -3.59 -10.76 3.75
N LEU A 176 -4.84 -10.65 4.23
CA LEU A 176 -5.83 -9.67 3.77
C LEU A 176 -6.05 -9.74 2.24
N ALA A 177 -5.94 -10.93 1.67
CA ALA A 177 -6.09 -11.21 0.26
C ALA A 177 -7.47 -11.79 -0.08
N LEU A 178 -7.77 -11.95 -1.37
CA LEU A 178 -9.04 -12.53 -1.80
C LEU A 178 -9.25 -13.95 -1.26
N GLY A 179 -8.20 -14.77 -1.20
CA GLY A 179 -8.23 -16.12 -0.65
C GLY A 179 -8.56 -16.17 0.85
N ASP A 180 -8.32 -15.08 1.58
CA ASP A 180 -8.61 -14.92 3.00
C ASP A 180 -10.01 -14.31 3.24
N GLY A 181 -10.81 -14.15 2.19
CA GLY A 181 -12.15 -13.59 2.27
C GLY A 181 -12.22 -12.06 2.10
N PHE A 182 -11.11 -11.39 1.74
CA PHE A 182 -11.07 -9.95 1.51
C PHE A 182 -11.43 -9.60 0.06
N GLY A 183 -12.75 -9.69 -0.21
CA GLY A 183 -13.41 -9.11 -1.38
C GLY A 183 -13.92 -7.70 -1.02
N PRO A 184 -15.24 -7.50 -0.80
CA PRO A 184 -15.75 -6.24 -0.27
C PRO A 184 -15.17 -5.98 1.12
N TRP A 185 -14.42 -4.87 1.26
CA TRP A 185 -13.78 -4.51 2.53
C TRP A 185 -14.18 -3.09 2.98
N PRO A 186 -15.25 -2.97 3.78
CA PRO A 186 -15.80 -1.67 4.18
C PRO A 186 -14.81 -0.77 4.92
N ASP A 187 -13.88 -1.34 5.71
CA ASP A 187 -12.95 -0.54 6.50
C ASP A 187 -11.92 0.16 5.63
N VAL A 188 -11.35 -0.52 4.61
CA VAL A 188 -10.43 0.13 3.66
C VAL A 188 -11.15 1.19 2.84
N VAL A 189 -12.41 0.96 2.47
CA VAL A 189 -13.23 1.95 1.76
C VAL A 189 -13.47 3.18 2.65
N ALA A 190 -13.81 2.98 3.92
CA ALA A 190 -14.03 4.08 4.87
C ALA A 190 -12.74 4.88 5.07
N TRP A 191 -11.60 4.19 5.28
CA TRP A 191 -10.31 4.86 5.41
C TRP A 191 -9.93 5.63 4.14
N ALA A 192 -10.08 5.03 2.97
CA ALA A 192 -9.73 5.70 1.70
C ALA A 192 -10.54 6.97 1.46
N ARG A 193 -11.82 6.99 1.87
CA ARG A 193 -12.67 8.19 1.77
C ARG A 193 -12.27 9.31 2.72
N ASP A 194 -11.76 8.97 3.90
CA ASP A 194 -11.33 9.92 4.93
C ASP A 194 -10.10 9.41 5.70
N PRO A 195 -8.89 9.47 5.08
CA PRO A 195 -7.67 9.00 5.73
C PRO A 195 -7.33 9.76 7.03
N GLU A 196 -7.78 11.00 7.15
CA GLU A 196 -7.54 11.85 8.32
C GLU A 196 -8.31 11.36 9.56
N ALA A 197 -9.46 10.70 9.37
CA ALA A 197 -10.21 10.08 10.46
C ALA A 197 -9.51 8.86 11.08
N GLY A 198 -8.45 8.36 10.43
CA GLY A 198 -7.73 7.16 10.83
C GLY A 198 -8.46 5.86 10.47
N TRP A 199 -7.94 4.72 10.95
CA TRP A 199 -8.54 3.41 10.67
C TRP A 199 -9.85 3.23 11.45
N PRO A 200 -10.92 2.71 10.80
CA PRO A 200 -12.20 2.51 11.46
C PRO A 200 -12.10 1.54 12.64
N VAL A 201 -12.51 1.99 13.82
CA VAL A 201 -12.61 1.13 15.00
C VAL A 201 -14.00 0.49 15.04
N ARG A 202 -14.06 -0.82 14.78
CA ARG A 202 -15.31 -1.57 14.98
C ARG A 202 -15.55 -1.73 16.48
N ARG A 203 -16.67 -1.21 16.97
CA ARG A 203 -17.15 -1.40 18.34
C ARG A 203 -17.94 -2.70 18.45
#